data_79e22598bfed8c5afeacf719b4bac6f6
#
_entry.id   79e22598bfed8c5afeacf719b4bac6f6
#
_cell.length_a   1.000
_cell.length_b   1.000
_cell.length_c   1.000
_cell.angle_alpha   90.00
_cell.angle_beta   90.00
_cell.angle_gamma   90.00
#
_symmetry.space_group_name_H-M   'P 1'
#
loop_
_entity.id
_entity.type
_entity.pdbx_description
1 polymer ?
#
loop_
_entity_poly.entity_id
_entity_poly.type
_entity_poly.pdbx_seq_one_letter_code
_entity_poly.pdbx_strand_id
1 'polypeptide(L)' 'MTVHDKPLAAPPFDSYRYRGRYGFIMIGARGIAEALSEARRSTDGPVTLDHLEKWDGTQYTAAGAE' A
#
# COMPACT_ATOMS: atom_id res chain seq x y z
N MET A 1 -18.63 19.66 2.39
CA MET A 1 -17.30 19.14 2.63
C MET A 1 -17.03 17.92 1.77
N THR A 2 -15.90 17.86 1.19
CA THR A 2 -15.56 16.76 0.31
C THR A 2 -14.76 15.69 1.04
N VAL A 3 -15.19 14.48 0.88
CA VAL A 3 -14.42 13.35 1.39
C VAL A 3 -13.65 12.75 0.25
N HIS A 4 -12.37 12.60 0.45
CA HIS A 4 -11.53 11.99 -0.56
C HIS A 4 -11.45 10.51 -0.31
N ASP A 5 -12.05 9.75 -1.21
CA ASP A 5 -11.96 8.30 -1.15
C ASP A 5 -10.67 7.79 -1.76
N LYS A 6 -9.94 8.67 -2.39
CA LYS A 6 -8.71 8.29 -3.08
C LYS A 6 -7.52 8.47 -2.16
N PRO A 7 -6.62 7.51 -2.14
CA PRO A 7 -5.36 7.71 -1.45
C PRO A 7 -4.54 8.76 -2.18
N LEU A 8 -3.79 9.54 -1.41
CA LEU A 8 -3.05 10.66 -1.98
C LEU A 8 -1.58 10.58 -1.60
N ALA A 9 -0.85 9.74 -2.31
CA ALA A 9 0.59 9.78 -2.21
C ALA A 9 1.09 10.81 -3.22
N ALA A 10 1.92 11.74 -2.77
CA ALA A 10 2.45 12.76 -3.66
C ALA A 10 3.48 12.16 -4.61
N PRO A 11 3.48 12.58 -5.88
CA PRO A 11 4.52 12.12 -6.80
C PRO A 11 5.91 12.42 -6.22
N PRO A 12 6.89 11.56 -6.45
CA PRO A 12 6.87 10.38 -7.33
C PRO A 12 6.38 9.09 -6.68
N PHE A 13 5.65 9.20 -5.60
CA PHE A 13 5.21 8.02 -4.87
C PHE A 13 3.87 7.52 -5.37
N ASP A 14 3.70 6.20 -5.35
CA ASP A 14 2.43 5.55 -5.60
C ASP A 14 1.81 5.16 -4.27
N SER A 15 0.49 5.02 -4.25
CA SER A 15 -0.22 4.65 -3.04
C SER A 15 -0.39 3.14 -2.97
N TYR A 16 -0.01 2.60 -1.83
CA TYR A 16 -0.15 1.18 -1.55
C TYR A 16 -0.87 1.01 -0.22
N ARG A 17 -1.40 -0.17 0.02
CA ARG A 17 -1.86 -0.53 1.35
C ARG A 17 -1.47 -1.97 1.61
N TYR A 18 -1.13 -2.26 2.85
CA TYR A 18 -0.77 -3.59 3.27
C TYR A 18 -1.80 -4.11 4.25
N ARG A 19 -2.34 -5.29 3.96
CA ARG A 19 -3.36 -5.88 4.83
C ARG A 19 -2.68 -6.55 6.00
N GLY A 20 -2.65 -5.84 7.11
CA GLY A 20 -2.03 -6.35 8.32
C GLY A 20 -3.02 -7.05 9.21
N ARG A 21 -2.53 -7.45 10.39
CA ARG A 21 -3.35 -8.17 11.36
C ARG A 21 -4.51 -7.33 11.87
N TYR A 22 -4.29 -6.04 12.04
CA TYR A 22 -5.27 -5.17 12.64
C TYR A 22 -5.90 -4.18 11.66
N GLY A 23 -5.73 -4.43 10.39
CA GLY A 23 -6.29 -3.57 9.38
C GLY A 23 -5.26 -3.19 8.33
N PHE A 24 -5.60 -2.22 7.51
CA PHE A 24 -4.71 -1.80 6.45
C PHE A 24 -3.71 -0.77 6.92
N ILE A 25 -2.49 -0.89 6.42
CA ILE A 25 -1.44 0.09 6.63
C ILE A 25 -1.28 0.84 5.32
N MET A 26 -1.48 2.15 5.34
CA MET A 26 -1.40 2.96 4.14
C MET A 26 0.05 3.39 3.91
N ILE A 27 0.52 3.23 2.68
CA ILE A 27 1.92 3.39 2.35
C ILE A 27 2.08 4.22 1.09
N GLY A 28 3.03 5.16 1.12
CA GLY A 28 3.46 5.84 -0.09
C GLY A 28 4.86 5.34 -0.43
N ALA A 29 5.04 4.84 -1.63
CA ALA A 29 6.32 4.24 -2.02
C ALA A 29 6.52 4.35 -3.52
N ARG A 30 7.75 4.21 -3.95
CA ARG A 30 8.06 4.31 -5.38
C ARG A 30 7.94 2.99 -6.12
N GLY A 31 7.76 1.91 -5.40
CA GLY A 31 7.63 0.60 -6.02
C GLY A 31 7.32 -0.45 -4.98
N ILE A 32 7.13 -1.66 -5.43
CA ILE A 32 6.74 -2.77 -4.56
C ILE A 32 7.79 -3.04 -3.48
N ALA A 33 9.06 -3.05 -3.85
CA ALA A 33 10.10 -3.34 -2.88
C ALA A 33 10.12 -2.32 -1.75
N GLU A 34 9.97 -1.05 -2.10
CA GLU A 34 9.94 0.00 -1.10
C GLU A 34 8.68 -0.09 -0.27
N ALA A 35 7.55 -0.43 -0.90
CA ALA A 35 6.30 -0.58 -0.17
C ALA A 35 6.38 -1.72 0.84
N LEU A 36 6.99 -2.83 0.47
CA LEU A 36 7.16 -3.95 1.40
C LEU A 36 8.09 -3.58 2.54
N SER A 37 9.11 -2.81 2.24
CA SER A 37 10.04 -2.36 3.27
C SER A 37 9.32 -1.47 4.28
N GLU A 38 8.47 -0.57 3.80
CA GLU A 38 7.69 0.28 4.69
C GLU A 38 6.70 -0.53 5.52
N ALA A 39 6.06 -1.51 4.90
CA ALA A 39 5.13 -2.36 5.62
C ALA A 39 5.85 -3.11 6.74
N ARG A 40 7.06 -3.58 6.47
CA ARG A 40 7.84 -4.31 7.46
C ARG A 40 8.14 -3.46 8.68
N ARG A 41 8.35 -2.16 8.47
CA ARG A 41 8.63 -1.25 9.57
C ARG A 41 7.40 -0.97 10.42
N SER A 42 6.23 -1.21 9.88
CA SER A 42 4.97 -0.92 10.56
C SER A 42 4.29 -2.14 11.14
N THR A 43 4.80 -3.32 10.88
CA THR A 43 4.20 -4.55 11.39
C THR A 43 5.20 -5.35 12.21
N ASP A 44 4.65 -6.24 13.02
CA ASP A 44 5.47 -7.15 13.82
C ASP A 44 5.49 -8.49 13.13
N GLY A 45 6.38 -8.76 12.31
CA GLY A 45 6.43 -10.07 11.72
C GLY A 45 6.66 -9.98 10.23
N PRO A 46 6.67 -11.12 9.57
CA PRO A 46 6.98 -11.13 8.16
C PRO A 46 5.91 -10.46 7.32
N VAL A 47 6.33 -9.79 6.25
CA VAL A 47 5.42 -9.24 5.28
C VAL A 47 5.53 -10.04 4.01
N THR A 48 4.40 -10.20 3.33
CA THR A 48 4.36 -10.94 2.08
C THR A 48 3.70 -10.11 1.00
N LEU A 49 4.11 -10.33 -0.23
CA LEU A 49 3.56 -9.63 -1.36
C LEU A 49 2.06 -9.92 -1.52
N ASP A 50 1.61 -11.07 -1.08
CA ASP A 50 0.20 -11.46 -1.19
C ASP A 50 -0.74 -10.49 -0.48
N HIS A 51 -0.24 -9.78 0.52
CA HIS A 51 -1.06 -8.87 1.30
C HIS A 51 -0.90 -7.43 0.87
N LEU A 52 -0.04 -7.17 -0.11
CA LEU A 52 0.20 -5.81 -0.58
C LEU A 52 -0.71 -5.49 -1.73
N GLU A 53 -1.33 -4.31 -1.68
CA GLU A 53 -2.20 -3.83 -2.74
C GLU A 53 -1.74 -2.47 -3.20
N LYS A 54 -1.97 -2.18 -4.46
CA LYS A 54 -1.58 -0.91 -5.07
C LYS A 54 -2.81 -0.20 -5.60
N TRP A 55 -2.85 1.11 -5.43
CA TRP A 55 -3.91 1.94 -6.00
C TRP A 55 -3.67 2.08 -7.50
N ASP A 56 -4.64 1.69 -8.31
CA ASP A 56 -4.51 1.70 -9.77
C ASP A 56 -5.13 2.92 -10.42
N GLY A 57 -5.60 3.86 -9.61
CA GLY A 57 -6.29 5.04 -10.12
C GLY A 57 -7.77 4.99 -9.84
N THR A 58 -8.30 3.83 -9.53
CA THR A 58 -9.72 3.63 -9.29
C THR A 58 -9.97 2.82 -8.02
N GLN A 59 -9.15 1.84 -7.79
CA GLN A 59 -9.31 0.94 -6.66
C GLN A 59 -7.97 0.31 -6.33
N TYR A 60 -7.92 -0.38 -5.20
CA TYR A 60 -6.74 -1.15 -4.84
C TYR A 60 -6.80 -2.51 -5.48
N THR A 61 -5.68 -2.95 -6.01
CA THR A 61 -5.56 -4.28 -6.60
C THR A 61 -4.31 -4.94 -6.05
N ALA A 62 -4.26 -6.26 -6.13
CA ALA A 62 -3.10 -6.99 -5.62
C ALA A 62 -1.84 -6.52 -6.35
N ALA A 63 -0.85 -6.07 -5.59
CA ALA A 63 0.35 -5.50 -6.18
C ALA A 63 1.17 -6.52 -6.94
N GLY A 64 1.09 -7.77 -6.55
CA GLY A 64 1.83 -8.84 -7.21
C GLY A 64 1.11 -9.51 -8.34
N ALA A 65 -0.11 -9.09 -8.65
CA ALA A 65 -0.91 -9.73 -9.70
C ALA A 65 -0.72 -9.01 -11.02
N GLU A 66 0.32 -9.31 -11.69
CA GLU A 66 0.64 -8.67 -12.96
C GLU A 66 0.41 -9.60 -14.10
#